data_7b6e71df86aa7bb39ad61d389b2e62f6
#
_entry.id   7b6e71df86aa7bb39ad61d389b2e62f6
#
_cell.length_a   1.000
_cell.length_b   1.000
_cell.length_c   1.000
_cell.angle_alpha   90.00
_cell.angle_beta   90.00
_cell.angle_gamma   90.00
#
_symmetry.space_group_name_H-M   'P 1'
#
loop_
_entity.id
_entity.type
_entity.pdbx_description
1 polymer ?
#
loop_
_entity_poly.entity_id
_entity_poly.type
_entity_poly.pdbx_seq_one_letter_code
_entity_poly.pdbx_strand_id
1 'polypeptide(L)'
;MQKWEYQLVIAEKYGKGIFGHVIPKEVSWKVHYVNGETMQNWSDITLYNYLNKIGEQGWEVCAMTPHTVIRSGTLPVEHMYVTLKREKS
;
A
#
# COMPACT_ATOMS: atom_id res chain seq x y z
N MET A 1 -25.42 13.26 -13.19
CA MET A 1 -24.57 12.06 -13.29
C MET A 1 -23.51 12.07 -12.20
N GLN A 2 -23.41 10.97 -11.48
CA GLN A 2 -22.43 10.81 -10.41
C GLN A 2 -21.04 10.61 -11.02
N LYS A 3 -20.06 11.32 -10.50
CA LYS A 3 -18.67 11.20 -10.94
C LYS A 3 -17.80 10.69 -9.81
N TRP A 4 -16.81 9.92 -10.18
CA TRP A 4 -15.87 9.33 -9.22
C TRP A 4 -14.44 9.76 -9.55
N GLU A 5 -13.64 9.90 -8.52
CA GLU A 5 -12.19 10.01 -8.69
C GLU A 5 -11.54 8.80 -8.03
N TYR A 6 -10.38 8.43 -8.53
CA TYR A 6 -9.70 7.21 -8.14
C TYR A 6 -8.30 7.52 -7.64
N GLN A 7 -7.82 6.66 -6.75
CA GLN A 7 -6.46 6.72 -6.24
C GLN A 7 -5.89 5.30 -6.25
N LEU A 8 -4.65 5.16 -6.71
CA LEU A 8 -3.93 3.90 -6.65
C LEU A 8 -2.83 4.02 -5.61
N VAL A 9 -2.87 3.14 -4.63
CA VAL A 9 -1.86 3.06 -3.57
C VAL A 9 -1.14 1.74 -3.72
N ILE A 10 0.18 1.77 -3.70
CA ILE A 10 1.01 0.57 -3.72
C ILE A 10 1.76 0.51 -2.41
N ALA A 11 1.47 -0.52 -1.63
CA ALA A 11 2.15 -0.78 -0.38
C ALA A 11 3.15 -1.91 -0.56
N GLU A 12 4.26 -1.83 0.15
CA GLU A 12 5.29 -2.85 0.14
C GLU A 12 5.31 -3.53 1.50
N LYS A 13 5.45 -4.85 1.49
CA LYS A 13 5.53 -5.63 2.72
C LYS A 13 6.88 -5.39 3.36
N TYR A 14 6.86 -4.94 4.60
CA TYR A 14 8.06 -4.61 5.34
C TYR A 14 8.05 -5.36 6.68
N GLY A 15 9.16 -6.00 7.00
CA GLY A 15 9.28 -6.70 8.26
C GLY A 15 10.69 -7.20 8.47
N LYS A 16 11.03 -7.49 9.72
CA LYS A 16 12.31 -8.07 10.04
C LYS A 16 12.26 -9.58 9.85
N GLY A 17 13.24 -10.11 9.14
CA GLY A 17 13.45 -11.53 9.04
C GLY A 17 14.62 -11.96 9.91
N ILE A 18 14.51 -13.12 10.56
CA ILE A 18 15.61 -13.76 11.24
C ILE A 18 15.80 -15.11 10.55
N PHE A 19 16.98 -15.31 9.95
CA PHE A 19 17.28 -16.56 9.20
C PHE A 19 16.25 -16.85 8.10
N GLY A 20 15.77 -15.82 7.42
CA GLY A 20 14.79 -15.97 6.35
C GLY A 20 13.35 -16.12 6.81
N HIS A 21 13.12 -16.12 8.11
CA HIS A 21 11.76 -16.16 8.66
C HIS A 21 11.34 -14.78 9.10
N VAL A 22 10.13 -14.39 8.70
CA VAL A 22 9.56 -13.12 9.09
C VAL A 22 8.66 -13.33 10.30
N ILE A 23 8.90 -12.55 11.35
CA ILE A 23 8.06 -12.61 12.55
C ILE A 23 6.75 -11.88 12.25
N PRO A 24 5.58 -12.58 12.26
CA PRO A 24 4.32 -11.98 11.80
C PRO A 24 3.96 -10.65 12.47
N LYS A 25 4.24 -10.52 13.77
CA LYS A 25 3.92 -9.28 14.49
C LYS A 25 4.77 -8.09 14.09
N GLU A 26 5.89 -8.35 13.38
CA GLU A 26 6.76 -7.29 12.89
C GLU A 26 6.52 -6.99 11.41
N VAL A 27 5.67 -7.78 10.76
CA VAL A 27 5.33 -7.57 9.36
C VAL A 27 4.31 -6.46 9.28
N SER A 28 4.58 -5.50 8.43
CA SER A 28 3.62 -4.44 8.16
C SER A 28 3.69 -4.03 6.69
N TRP A 29 2.57 -3.55 6.18
CA TRP A 29 2.50 -2.99 4.85
C TRP A 29 2.75 -1.49 4.97
N LYS A 30 3.75 -0.99 4.25
CA LYS A 30 4.09 0.43 4.22
C LYS A 30 3.69 1.02 2.87
N VAL A 31 3.11 2.20 2.89
CA VAL A 31 2.71 2.90 1.67
C VAL A 31 3.96 3.42 0.97
N HIS A 32 4.24 2.89 -0.23
CA HIS A 32 5.42 3.25 -0.98
C HIS A 32 5.13 4.23 -2.12
N TYR A 33 4.03 4.00 -2.84
CA TYR A 33 3.63 4.86 -3.96
C TYR A 33 2.17 5.27 -3.82
N VAL A 34 1.87 6.50 -4.19
CA VAL A 34 0.51 7.01 -4.31
C VAL A 34 0.38 7.66 -5.68
N ASN A 35 -0.51 7.13 -6.51
CA ASN A 35 -0.73 7.60 -7.88
C ASN A 35 0.56 7.65 -8.73
N GLY A 36 1.45 6.69 -8.50
CA GLY A 36 2.70 6.58 -9.25
C GLY A 36 3.85 7.39 -8.69
N GLU A 37 3.63 8.16 -7.64
CA GLU A 37 4.68 8.97 -7.02
C GLU A 37 5.17 8.32 -5.74
N THR A 38 6.49 8.30 -5.55
CA THR A 38 7.12 7.73 -4.36
C THR A 38 6.84 8.62 -3.14
N MET A 39 6.39 7.97 -2.06
CA MET A 39 6.22 8.67 -0.78
C MET A 39 7.57 8.85 -0.11
N GLN A 40 7.89 10.07 0.33
CA GLN A 40 9.20 10.37 0.90
C GLN A 40 9.47 9.65 2.21
N ASN A 41 8.46 9.50 3.05
CA ASN A 41 8.59 8.85 4.35
C ASN A 41 7.84 7.52 4.39
N TRP A 42 7.92 6.75 3.30
CA TRP A 42 7.13 5.54 3.14
C TRP A 42 7.35 4.52 4.26
N SER A 43 8.57 4.43 4.79
CA SER A 43 8.86 3.47 5.85
C SER A 43 8.14 3.77 7.17
N ASP A 44 7.66 4.99 7.33
CA ASP A 44 6.95 5.42 8.53
C ASP A 44 5.43 5.40 8.38
N ILE A 45 4.94 5.10 7.17
CA ILE A 45 3.52 5.18 6.86
C ILE A 45 2.97 3.79 6.62
N THR A 46 2.23 3.25 7.59
CA THR A 46 1.58 1.95 7.40
C THR A 46 0.35 2.10 6.51
N LEU A 47 0.07 1.05 5.74
CA LEU A 47 -1.13 1.02 4.89
C LEU A 47 -2.39 1.21 5.72
N TYR A 48 -2.45 0.55 6.87
CA TYR A 48 -3.61 0.65 7.76
C TYR A 48 -3.87 2.11 8.19
N ASN A 49 -2.84 2.79 8.67
CA ASN A 49 -2.98 4.18 9.11
C ASN A 49 -3.31 5.11 7.96
N TYR A 50 -2.70 4.87 6.79
CA TYR A 50 -2.98 5.67 5.60
C TYR A 50 -4.44 5.53 5.16
N LEU A 51 -4.95 4.30 5.11
CA LEU A 51 -6.33 4.04 4.70
C LEU A 51 -7.32 4.68 5.67
N ASN A 52 -7.04 4.63 6.98
CA ASN A 52 -7.89 5.29 7.97
C ASN A 52 -7.91 6.80 7.77
N LYS A 53 -6.75 7.38 7.49
CA LYS A 53 -6.63 8.82 7.30
C LYS A 53 -7.41 9.29 6.07
N ILE A 54 -7.21 8.64 4.93
CA ILE A 54 -7.89 9.05 3.70
C ILE A 54 -9.36 8.64 3.69
N GLY A 55 -9.72 7.61 4.44
CA GLY A 55 -11.12 7.23 4.62
C GLY A 55 -11.95 8.35 5.25
N GLU A 56 -11.34 9.13 6.14
CA GLU A 56 -11.99 10.30 6.72
C GLU A 56 -12.27 11.40 5.68
N GLN A 57 -11.56 11.34 4.56
CA GLN A 57 -11.75 12.28 3.45
C GLN A 57 -12.72 11.74 2.40
N GLY A 58 -13.38 10.63 2.68
CA GLY A 58 -14.39 10.05 1.79
C GLY A 58 -13.87 8.99 0.84
N TRP A 59 -12.61 8.61 0.96
CA TRP A 59 -12.06 7.53 0.11
C TRP A 59 -12.47 6.16 0.61
N GLU A 60 -12.87 5.29 -0.31
CA GLU A 60 -13.20 3.90 0.03
C GLU A 60 -12.43 2.95 -0.88
N VAL A 61 -12.07 1.79 -0.32
CA VAL A 61 -11.34 0.76 -1.05
C VAL A 61 -12.29 0.03 -1.98
N CYS A 62 -11.94 -0.03 -3.28
CA CYS A 62 -12.68 -0.80 -4.27
C CYS A 62 -12.05 -2.16 -4.51
N ALA A 63 -10.72 -2.24 -4.44
CA ALA A 63 -10.01 -3.46 -4.75
C ALA A 63 -8.66 -3.47 -4.03
N MET A 64 -8.24 -4.66 -3.60
CA MET A 64 -6.90 -4.90 -3.05
C MET A 64 -6.38 -6.17 -3.71
N THR A 65 -5.22 -6.06 -4.35
CA THR A 65 -4.63 -7.18 -5.08
C THR A 65 -3.17 -7.34 -4.68
N PRO A 66 -2.78 -8.51 -4.15
CA PRO A 66 -1.37 -8.77 -3.88
C PRO A 66 -0.62 -9.02 -5.17
N HIS A 67 0.65 -8.64 -5.19
CA HIS A 67 1.49 -8.82 -6.35
C HIS A 67 2.93 -9.01 -5.92
N THR A 68 3.57 -10.07 -6.42
CA THR A 68 4.97 -10.36 -6.12
C THR A 68 5.85 -9.76 -7.21
N VAL A 69 6.80 -8.93 -6.80
CA VAL A 69 7.75 -8.31 -7.71
C VAL A 69 9.10 -9.00 -7.56
N ILE A 70 9.64 -9.48 -8.67
CA ILE A 70 10.94 -10.12 -8.68
C ILE A 70 11.93 -9.15 -9.31
N ARG A 71 12.95 -8.76 -8.53
CA ARG A 71 14.03 -7.89 -9.00
C ARG A 71 15.29 -8.70 -9.13
N SER A 72 16.06 -8.42 -10.19
CA SER A 72 17.32 -9.12 -10.43
C SER A 72 18.26 -8.95 -9.24
N GLY A 73 18.82 -10.07 -8.77
CA GLY A 73 19.78 -10.07 -7.68
C GLY A 73 19.20 -9.85 -6.28
N THR A 74 17.88 -9.83 -6.13
CA THR A 74 17.24 -9.63 -4.83
C THR A 74 16.18 -10.70 -4.58
N LEU A 75 15.76 -10.79 -3.31
CA LEU A 75 14.63 -11.64 -2.96
C LEU A 75 13.33 -11.05 -3.49
N PRO A 76 12.33 -11.90 -3.78
CA PRO A 76 11.01 -11.39 -4.19
C PRO A 76 10.43 -10.45 -3.14
N VAL A 77 9.80 -9.38 -3.61
CA VAL A 77 9.16 -8.39 -2.76
C VAL A 77 7.66 -8.44 -2.99
N GLU A 78 6.90 -8.49 -1.92
CA GLU A 78 5.45 -8.49 -2.02
C GLU A 78 4.90 -7.09 -1.96
N HIS A 79 4.06 -6.76 -2.93
CA HIS A 79 3.34 -5.49 -3.00
C HIS A 79 1.85 -5.73 -2.82
N MET A 80 1.14 -4.73 -2.34
CA MET A 80 -0.30 -4.71 -2.29
C MET A 80 -0.79 -3.52 -3.09
N TYR A 81 -1.55 -3.79 -4.14
CA TYR A 81 -2.14 -2.75 -4.98
C TYR A 81 -3.54 -2.47 -4.44
N VAL A 82 -3.76 -1.24 -4.00
CA VAL A 82 -5.04 -0.82 -3.41
C VAL A 82 -5.62 0.28 -4.30
N THR A 83 -6.80 0.01 -4.83
CA THR A 83 -7.53 1.00 -5.61
C THR A 83 -8.65 1.56 -4.74
N LEU A 84 -8.69 2.88 -4.65
CA LEU A 84 -9.72 3.58 -3.88
C LEU A 84 -10.50 4.49 -4.80
N LYS A 85 -11.73 4.79 -4.39
CA LYS A 85 -12.57 5.73 -5.11
C LYS A 85 -13.22 6.69 -4.12
N ARG A 86 -13.59 7.83 -4.62
CA ARG A 86 -14.33 8.83 -3.87
C ARG A 86 -15.27 9.57 -4.81
N GLU A 87 -16.44 9.90 -4.33
CA GLU A 87 -17.37 10.69 -5.12
C GLU A 87 -16.78 12.08 -5.36
N LYS A 88 -16.80 12.49 -6.61
CA LYS A 88 -16.26 13.78 -7.00
C LYS A 88 -17.36 14.84 -6.93
N SER A 89 -17.11 15.86 -6.15
CA SER A 89 -18.06 16.95 -5.98
C SER A 89 -18.04 17.95 -7.11
#